data_7c75d774b8126f1046c3d4638ae790bc
#
_entry.id   7c75d774b8126f1046c3d4638ae790bc
#
_cell.length_a   1.000
_cell.length_b   1.000
_cell.length_c   1.000
_cell.angle_alpha   90.00
_cell.angle_beta   90.00
_cell.angle_gamma   90.00
#
_symmetry.space_group_name_H-M   'P 1'
#
loop_
_entity.id
_entity.type
_entity.pdbx_description
1 polymer ?
#
loop_
_entity_poly.entity_id
_entity_poly.type
_entity_poly.pdbx_seq_one_letter_code
_entity_poly.pdbx_strand_id
1 'polypeptide(L)'
;MRKIRFFTRKICAAHKLEMRKEAAQEWRINMRNRFDRQLVQLNDKLIEMGGMIEKAIADTVKALVNQDTELAKVVIDYDEEIDHQEREIEQLCLKLLLQQQPVARDLRLISSALKMITDMERIGDHASDISEITIELSNQSYIKKLDHIQQMAKETMYMLVQSVDAFVNKDMDKAKEVIAHDDIVDELFGKVKKELINMIHENAEVGEQASDLLMAAKYFERIGDHATNISEWVIFSITGEHPDDK
;
A
#
# COMPACT_ATOMS: atom_id res chain seq x y z
N MET A 1 62.20 38.06 -11.19
CA MET A 1 61.59 36.85 -11.78
C MET A 1 60.91 35.93 -10.75
N ARG A 2 61.36 35.70 -9.50
CA ARG A 2 60.72 34.81 -8.52
C ARG A 2 59.32 35.27 -8.06
N LYS A 3 59.05 36.57 -7.90
CA LYS A 3 57.74 37.09 -7.46
C LYS A 3 56.61 36.89 -8.49
N ILE A 4 56.88 36.98 -9.78
CA ILE A 4 55.91 36.80 -10.87
C ILE A 4 55.47 35.31 -10.96
N ARG A 5 56.39 34.32 -10.81
CA ARG A 5 56.09 32.93 -10.78
C ARG A 5 55.20 32.51 -9.59
N PHE A 6 55.35 33.16 -8.44
CA PHE A 6 54.55 32.89 -7.26
C PHE A 6 53.10 33.43 -7.43
N PHE A 7 52.93 34.56 -8.07
CA PHE A 7 51.61 35.17 -8.31
C PHE A 7 50.80 34.38 -9.35
N THR A 8 51.43 33.94 -10.44
CA THR A 8 50.79 33.09 -11.46
C THR A 8 50.37 31.70 -10.89
N ARG A 9 51.19 31.10 -10.00
CA ARG A 9 50.81 29.85 -9.30
C ARG A 9 49.59 30.01 -8.40
N LYS A 10 49.47 31.13 -7.67
CA LYS A 10 48.30 31.42 -6.82
C LYS A 10 47.02 31.62 -7.62
N ILE A 11 47.09 32.37 -8.73
CA ILE A 11 45.95 32.58 -9.63
C ILE A 11 45.52 31.28 -10.30
N CYS A 12 46.44 30.45 -10.75
CA CYS A 12 46.13 29.15 -11.32
C CYS A 12 45.53 28.18 -10.29
N ALA A 13 45.98 28.21 -9.02
CA ALA A 13 45.44 27.39 -7.95
C ALA A 13 44.02 27.86 -7.54
N ALA A 14 43.77 29.18 -7.49
CA ALA A 14 42.47 29.77 -7.22
C ALA A 14 41.48 29.40 -8.34
N HIS A 15 41.85 29.52 -9.59
CA HIS A 15 41.01 29.13 -10.73
C HIS A 15 40.68 27.64 -10.75
N LYS A 16 41.65 26.77 -10.47
CA LYS A 16 41.41 25.32 -10.30
C LYS A 16 40.48 25.00 -9.15
N LEU A 17 40.51 25.75 -8.06
CA LEU A 17 39.62 25.58 -6.91
C LEU A 17 38.19 26.01 -7.28
N GLU A 18 38.04 27.09 -8.04
CA GLU A 18 36.75 27.60 -8.52
C GLU A 18 36.07 26.59 -9.47
N MET A 19 36.80 26.12 -10.47
CA MET A 19 36.33 25.08 -11.41
C MET A 19 35.88 23.77 -10.66
N ARG A 20 36.62 23.39 -9.61
CA ARG A 20 36.23 22.24 -8.80
C ARG A 20 34.95 22.48 -8.02
N LYS A 21 34.71 23.70 -7.53
CA LYS A 21 33.45 24.04 -6.83
C LYS A 21 32.27 24.04 -7.78
N GLU A 22 32.44 24.63 -8.98
CA GLU A 22 31.40 24.63 -10.02
C GLU A 22 31.04 23.20 -10.46
N ALA A 23 32.03 22.37 -10.77
CA ALA A 23 31.82 20.98 -11.13
C ALA A 23 31.13 20.16 -9.98
N ALA A 24 31.49 20.41 -8.73
CA ALA A 24 30.86 19.79 -7.59
C ALA A 24 29.39 20.25 -7.39
N GLN A 25 29.12 21.52 -7.67
CA GLN A 25 27.76 22.07 -7.61
C GLN A 25 26.87 21.52 -8.73
N GLU A 26 27.38 21.46 -9.95
CA GLU A 26 26.70 20.87 -11.10
C GLU A 26 26.41 19.36 -10.88
N TRP A 27 27.38 18.64 -10.34
CA TRP A 27 27.20 17.24 -9.96
C TRP A 27 26.09 17.06 -8.90
N ARG A 28 26.04 17.92 -7.86
CA ARG A 28 24.97 17.90 -6.84
C ARG A 28 23.60 18.17 -7.42
N ILE A 29 23.48 19.11 -8.34
CA ILE A 29 22.22 19.45 -9.02
C ILE A 29 21.75 18.25 -9.85
N ASN A 30 22.64 17.64 -10.63
CA ASN A 30 22.31 16.47 -11.44
C ASN A 30 21.89 15.26 -10.58
N MET A 31 22.57 15.04 -9.45
CA MET A 31 22.21 13.99 -8.51
C MET A 31 20.82 14.23 -7.89
N ARG A 32 20.51 15.47 -7.49
CA ARG A 32 19.19 15.81 -6.93
C ARG A 32 18.07 15.63 -7.95
N ASN A 33 18.27 16.09 -9.17
CA ASN A 33 17.30 15.93 -10.27
C ASN A 33 17.04 14.45 -10.60
N ARG A 34 18.03 13.58 -10.45
CA ARG A 34 17.87 12.14 -10.62
C ARG A 34 17.06 11.53 -9.48
N PHE A 35 17.33 11.95 -8.26
CA PHE A 35 16.62 11.50 -7.06
C PHE A 35 15.14 11.89 -7.14
N ASP A 36 14.83 13.15 -7.47
CA ASP A 36 13.46 13.63 -7.59
C ASP A 36 12.66 12.84 -8.64
N ARG A 37 13.29 12.51 -9.77
CA ARG A 37 12.66 11.62 -10.78
C ARG A 37 12.39 10.22 -10.28
N GLN A 38 13.27 9.67 -9.45
CA GLN A 38 13.07 8.34 -8.86
C GLN A 38 11.97 8.35 -7.78
N LEU A 39 11.78 9.46 -7.07
CA LEU A 39 10.64 9.62 -6.16
C LEU A 39 9.30 9.70 -6.92
N VAL A 40 9.27 10.36 -8.07
CA VAL A 40 8.08 10.33 -8.95
C VAL A 40 7.81 8.89 -9.40
N GLN A 41 8.83 8.18 -9.87
CA GLN A 41 8.69 6.76 -10.25
C GLN A 41 8.18 5.88 -9.09
N LEU A 42 8.61 6.15 -7.85
CA LEU A 42 8.12 5.45 -6.66
C LEU A 42 6.62 5.68 -6.47
N ASN A 43 6.17 6.93 -6.56
CA ASN A 43 4.76 7.27 -6.45
C ASN A 43 3.92 6.61 -7.55
N ASP A 44 4.39 6.64 -8.81
CA ASP A 44 3.71 6.01 -9.94
C ASP A 44 3.53 4.50 -9.71
N LYS A 45 4.57 3.82 -9.20
CA LYS A 45 4.51 2.38 -8.90
C LYS A 45 3.59 2.05 -7.71
N LEU A 46 3.52 2.90 -6.70
CA LEU A 46 2.56 2.73 -5.59
C LEU A 46 1.11 2.89 -6.07
N ILE A 47 0.85 3.86 -6.95
CA ILE A 47 -0.49 4.02 -7.58
C ILE A 47 -0.83 2.79 -8.42
N GLU A 48 0.12 2.30 -9.22
CA GLU A 48 -0.07 1.10 -10.04
C GLU A 48 -0.41 -0.12 -9.18
N MET A 49 0.36 -0.36 -8.11
CA MET A 49 0.09 -1.46 -7.16
C MET A 49 -1.28 -1.29 -6.49
N GLY A 50 -1.64 -0.07 -6.06
CA GLY A 50 -2.97 0.23 -5.52
C GLY A 50 -4.09 -0.14 -6.50
N GLY A 51 -3.96 0.20 -7.79
CA GLY A 51 -4.92 -0.15 -8.83
C GLY A 51 -5.00 -1.66 -9.10
N MET A 52 -3.88 -2.39 -9.00
CA MET A 52 -3.86 -3.85 -9.10
C MET A 52 -4.66 -4.50 -7.98
N ILE A 53 -4.47 -4.04 -6.75
CA ILE A 53 -5.16 -4.56 -5.56
C ILE A 53 -6.65 -4.18 -5.58
N GLU A 54 -7.00 -2.95 -5.97
CA GLU A 54 -8.39 -2.53 -6.16
C GLU A 54 -9.12 -3.46 -7.14
N LYS A 55 -8.48 -3.78 -8.26
CA LYS A 55 -8.99 -4.75 -9.24
C LYS A 55 -9.14 -6.15 -8.63
N ALA A 56 -8.14 -6.63 -7.88
CA ALA A 56 -8.21 -7.94 -7.21
C ALA A 56 -9.41 -8.01 -6.26
N ILE A 57 -9.62 -7.01 -5.39
CA ILE A 57 -10.78 -6.95 -4.48
C ILE A 57 -12.10 -6.92 -5.26
N ALA A 58 -12.19 -6.12 -6.32
CA ALA A 58 -13.41 -6.03 -7.13
C ALA A 58 -13.76 -7.36 -7.81
N ASP A 59 -12.77 -8.04 -8.39
CA ASP A 59 -12.94 -9.34 -9.02
C ASP A 59 -13.25 -10.44 -7.98
N THR A 60 -12.62 -10.40 -6.79
CA THR A 60 -12.93 -11.27 -5.64
C THR A 60 -14.40 -11.16 -5.21
N VAL A 61 -14.91 -9.95 -5.02
CA VAL A 61 -16.31 -9.73 -4.64
C VAL A 61 -17.26 -10.23 -5.71
N LYS A 62 -16.94 -9.97 -6.97
CA LYS A 62 -17.74 -10.44 -8.10
C LYS A 62 -17.75 -11.97 -8.17
N ALA A 63 -16.59 -12.62 -7.96
CA ALA A 63 -16.48 -14.07 -7.90
C ALA A 63 -17.29 -14.63 -6.72
N LEU A 64 -17.14 -14.06 -5.52
CA LEU A 64 -17.85 -14.48 -4.32
C LEU A 64 -19.37 -14.39 -4.51
N VAL A 65 -19.89 -13.26 -4.98
CA VAL A 65 -21.34 -13.04 -5.13
C VAL A 65 -21.97 -13.96 -6.16
N ASN A 66 -21.26 -14.22 -7.26
CA ASN A 66 -21.76 -15.05 -8.36
C ASN A 66 -21.35 -16.51 -8.28
N GLN A 67 -20.58 -16.89 -7.26
CA GLN A 67 -19.95 -18.23 -7.14
C GLN A 67 -19.14 -18.61 -8.41
N ASP A 68 -18.44 -17.62 -8.97
CA ASP A 68 -17.65 -17.76 -10.19
C ASP A 68 -16.24 -18.30 -9.85
N THR A 69 -16.09 -19.62 -9.91
CA THR A 69 -14.84 -20.31 -9.58
C THR A 69 -13.72 -20.02 -10.59
N GLU A 70 -14.05 -19.71 -11.84
CA GLU A 70 -13.02 -19.38 -12.84
C GLU A 70 -12.46 -17.98 -12.58
N LEU A 71 -13.32 -17.02 -12.24
CA LEU A 71 -12.86 -15.68 -11.84
C LEU A 71 -12.07 -15.75 -10.52
N ALA A 72 -12.50 -16.57 -9.56
CA ALA A 72 -11.76 -16.77 -8.30
C ALA A 72 -10.34 -17.29 -8.55
N LYS A 73 -10.15 -18.27 -9.43
CA LYS A 73 -8.82 -18.77 -9.83
C LYS A 73 -7.96 -17.68 -10.47
N VAL A 74 -8.56 -16.83 -11.32
CA VAL A 74 -7.84 -15.68 -11.92
C VAL A 74 -7.34 -14.72 -10.86
N VAL A 75 -8.10 -14.47 -9.79
CA VAL A 75 -7.65 -13.61 -8.69
C VAL A 75 -6.50 -14.26 -7.92
N ILE A 76 -6.59 -15.56 -7.63
CA ILE A 76 -5.51 -16.30 -6.95
C ILE A 76 -4.22 -16.25 -7.77
N ASP A 77 -4.29 -16.49 -9.08
CA ASP A 77 -3.11 -16.42 -9.96
C ASP A 77 -2.57 -14.97 -10.08
N TYR A 78 -3.46 -13.96 -9.98
CA TYR A 78 -3.08 -12.54 -10.08
C TYR A 78 -2.30 -12.02 -8.86
N ASP A 79 -2.35 -12.70 -7.75
CA ASP A 79 -1.60 -12.38 -6.54
C ASP A 79 -0.08 -12.40 -6.78
N GLU A 80 0.42 -13.34 -7.60
CA GLU A 80 1.84 -13.38 -8.00
C GLU A 80 2.31 -12.08 -8.70
N GLU A 81 1.41 -11.39 -9.42
CA GLU A 81 1.69 -10.11 -10.07
C GLU A 81 1.81 -8.97 -9.04
N ILE A 82 0.96 -8.99 -7.99
CA ILE A 82 1.00 -8.03 -6.87
C ILE A 82 2.31 -8.20 -6.11
N ASP A 83 2.69 -9.43 -5.80
CA ASP A 83 3.97 -9.80 -5.20
C ASP A 83 5.17 -9.32 -6.01
N HIS A 84 5.08 -9.47 -7.34
CA HIS A 84 6.14 -8.99 -8.22
C HIS A 84 6.28 -7.48 -8.15
N GLN A 85 5.17 -6.76 -8.13
CA GLN A 85 5.14 -5.30 -8.01
C GLN A 85 5.69 -4.82 -6.67
N GLU A 86 5.37 -5.52 -5.55
CA GLU A 86 5.95 -5.26 -4.23
C GLU A 86 7.47 -5.32 -4.29
N ARG A 87 8.03 -6.42 -4.82
CA ARG A 87 9.48 -6.63 -4.96
C ARG A 87 10.16 -5.56 -5.84
N GLU A 88 9.50 -5.10 -6.90
CA GLU A 88 10.03 -4.02 -7.75
C GLU A 88 10.10 -2.67 -7.01
N ILE A 89 9.07 -2.36 -6.21
CA ILE A 89 9.03 -1.15 -5.39
C ILE A 89 10.09 -1.22 -4.28
N GLU A 90 10.23 -2.38 -3.62
CA GLU A 90 11.28 -2.60 -2.61
C GLU A 90 12.67 -2.33 -3.19
N GLN A 91 12.99 -2.92 -4.36
CA GLN A 91 14.26 -2.69 -5.04
C GLN A 91 14.50 -1.22 -5.38
N LEU A 92 13.45 -0.49 -5.81
CA LEU A 92 13.55 0.93 -6.08
C LEU A 92 13.84 1.72 -4.79
N CYS A 93 13.16 1.41 -3.68
CA CYS A 93 13.39 2.02 -2.38
C CYS A 93 14.83 1.77 -1.88
N LEU A 94 15.31 0.53 -1.94
CA LEU A 94 16.68 0.18 -1.57
C LEU A 94 17.71 0.94 -2.43
N LYS A 95 17.47 1.07 -3.73
CA LYS A 95 18.31 1.83 -4.63
C LYS A 95 18.34 3.33 -4.27
N LEU A 96 17.20 3.91 -3.89
CA LEU A 96 17.11 5.30 -3.43
C LEU A 96 17.92 5.51 -2.13
N LEU A 97 17.82 4.59 -1.18
CA LEU A 97 18.57 4.65 0.08
C LEU A 97 20.08 4.54 -0.13
N LEU A 98 20.53 3.64 -1.00
CA LEU A 98 21.96 3.36 -1.21
C LEU A 98 22.68 4.42 -2.06
N GLN A 99 22.01 4.98 -3.06
CA GLN A 99 22.69 5.79 -4.08
C GLN A 99 22.73 7.29 -3.78
N GLN A 100 21.86 7.82 -2.92
CA GLN A 100 21.57 9.25 -2.91
C GLN A 100 21.84 9.97 -1.60
N GLN A 101 22.27 9.29 -0.53
CA GLN A 101 22.40 9.89 0.81
C GLN A 101 21.17 10.77 1.15
N PRO A 102 19.96 10.18 1.25
CA PRO A 102 18.73 10.93 1.43
C PRO A 102 18.78 11.78 2.71
N VAL A 103 18.24 12.99 2.66
CA VAL A 103 18.06 13.80 3.87
C VAL A 103 16.93 13.21 4.72
N ALA A 104 16.86 13.60 6.01
CA ALA A 104 15.94 13.00 6.98
C ALA A 104 14.49 12.87 6.47
N ARG A 105 13.97 13.88 5.75
CA ARG A 105 12.64 13.86 5.15
C ARG A 105 12.50 12.80 4.06
N ASP A 106 13.49 12.71 3.17
CA ASP A 106 13.48 11.73 2.06
C ASP A 106 13.62 10.31 2.61
N LEU A 107 14.42 10.13 3.68
CA LEU A 107 14.58 8.87 4.38
C LEU A 107 13.25 8.39 4.97
N ARG A 108 12.49 9.26 5.65
CA ARG A 108 11.18 8.91 6.19
C ARG A 108 10.19 8.50 5.08
N LEU A 109 10.14 9.26 3.99
CA LEU A 109 9.28 8.94 2.85
C LEU A 109 9.56 7.54 2.30
N ILE A 110 10.83 7.22 2.05
CA ILE A 110 11.22 5.92 1.49
C ILE A 110 10.97 4.79 2.50
N SER A 111 11.26 5.01 3.80
CA SER A 111 10.99 3.99 4.83
C SER A 111 9.50 3.74 5.04
N SER A 112 8.67 4.78 4.95
CA SER A 112 7.20 4.62 4.95
C SER A 112 6.72 3.82 3.74
N ALA A 113 7.22 4.13 2.53
CA ALA A 113 6.88 3.35 1.33
C ALA A 113 7.23 1.87 1.47
N LEU A 114 8.40 1.53 2.05
CA LEU A 114 8.79 0.13 2.33
C LEU A 114 7.84 -0.58 3.29
N LYS A 115 7.26 0.13 4.23
CA LYS A 115 6.26 -0.45 5.15
C LYS A 115 4.91 -0.59 4.48
N MET A 116 4.49 0.43 3.73
CA MET A 116 3.22 0.44 3.02
C MET A 116 3.10 -0.72 2.02
N ILE A 117 4.16 -1.01 1.25
CA ILE A 117 4.09 -2.10 0.25
C ILE A 117 3.86 -3.46 0.88
N THR A 118 4.36 -3.69 2.09
CA THR A 118 4.07 -4.93 2.83
C THR A 118 2.59 -5.00 3.23
N ASP A 119 1.99 -3.89 3.71
CA ASP A 119 0.56 -3.85 3.99
C ASP A 119 -0.27 -3.99 2.70
N MET A 120 0.19 -3.41 1.59
CA MET A 120 -0.46 -3.54 0.28
C MET A 120 -0.43 -4.98 -0.24
N GLU A 121 0.69 -5.69 -0.13
CA GLU A 121 0.80 -7.11 -0.47
C GLU A 121 -0.17 -7.94 0.37
N ARG A 122 -0.25 -7.71 1.70
CA ARG A 122 -1.22 -8.40 2.57
C ARG A 122 -2.67 -8.18 2.17
N ILE A 123 -3.01 -7.03 1.63
CA ILE A 123 -4.35 -6.80 1.08
C ILE A 123 -4.59 -7.69 -0.15
N GLY A 124 -3.60 -7.87 -1.01
CA GLY A 124 -3.63 -8.83 -2.14
C GLY A 124 -3.84 -10.26 -1.67
N ASP A 125 -3.00 -10.73 -0.71
CA ASP A 125 -3.13 -12.04 -0.06
C ASP A 125 -4.57 -12.30 0.40
N HIS A 126 -5.19 -11.33 1.09
CA HIS A 126 -6.55 -11.51 1.60
C HIS A 126 -7.61 -11.54 0.50
N ALA A 127 -7.41 -10.88 -0.62
CA ALA A 127 -8.29 -11.02 -1.79
C ALA A 127 -8.18 -12.43 -2.39
N SER A 128 -6.98 -13.01 -2.42
CA SER A 128 -6.70 -14.39 -2.81
C SER A 128 -7.36 -15.38 -1.84
N ASP A 129 -7.18 -15.21 -0.51
CA ASP A 129 -7.82 -16.03 0.54
C ASP A 129 -9.36 -16.09 0.39
N ILE A 130 -10.01 -14.93 0.14
CA ILE A 130 -11.46 -14.87 -0.08
C ILE A 130 -11.86 -15.60 -1.36
N SER A 131 -11.01 -15.57 -2.38
CA SER A 131 -11.24 -16.26 -3.65
C SER A 131 -11.13 -17.79 -3.47
N GLU A 132 -10.23 -18.29 -2.62
CA GLU A 132 -10.17 -19.70 -2.23
C GLU A 132 -11.47 -20.14 -1.53
N ILE A 133 -11.95 -19.37 -0.55
CA ILE A 133 -13.23 -19.60 0.10
C ILE A 133 -14.40 -19.61 -0.92
N THR A 134 -14.34 -18.75 -1.93
CA THR A 134 -15.35 -18.71 -3.00
C THR A 134 -15.43 -20.04 -3.74
N ILE A 135 -14.30 -20.69 -4.03
CA ILE A 135 -14.24 -21.99 -4.68
C ILE A 135 -14.87 -23.06 -3.79
N GLU A 136 -14.58 -23.05 -2.48
CA GLU A 136 -15.16 -23.99 -1.51
C GLU A 136 -16.68 -23.85 -1.42
N LEU A 137 -17.18 -22.60 -1.41
CA LEU A 137 -18.60 -22.27 -1.32
C LEU A 137 -19.40 -22.51 -2.63
N SER A 138 -18.73 -22.77 -3.75
CA SER A 138 -19.37 -22.83 -5.08
C SER A 138 -20.37 -23.99 -5.27
N ASN A 139 -20.27 -25.04 -4.46
CA ASN A 139 -21.06 -26.27 -4.62
C ASN A 139 -22.42 -26.21 -3.92
N GLN A 140 -22.80 -25.12 -3.28
CA GLN A 140 -24.03 -24.97 -2.51
C GLN A 140 -24.61 -23.56 -2.63
N SER A 141 -25.94 -23.47 -2.55
CA SER A 141 -26.58 -22.14 -2.56
C SER A 141 -26.30 -21.38 -1.26
N TYR A 142 -26.11 -20.08 -1.34
CA TYR A 142 -25.87 -19.26 -0.17
C TYR A 142 -27.03 -19.29 0.83
N ILE A 143 -26.70 -19.43 2.11
CA ILE A 143 -27.64 -19.39 3.22
C ILE A 143 -28.26 -18.02 3.45
N LYS A 144 -27.63 -16.96 2.94
CA LYS A 144 -28.08 -15.55 3.04
C LYS A 144 -27.58 -14.72 1.87
N LYS A 145 -28.17 -13.54 1.70
CA LYS A 145 -27.63 -12.52 0.81
C LYS A 145 -26.32 -11.95 1.40
N LEU A 146 -25.40 -11.59 0.51
CA LEU A 146 -24.05 -11.09 0.88
C LEU A 146 -23.98 -9.54 0.91
N ASP A 147 -25.12 -8.85 1.12
CA ASP A 147 -25.19 -7.39 1.01
C ASP A 147 -24.16 -6.67 1.91
N HIS A 148 -24.04 -7.10 3.18
CA HIS A 148 -23.06 -6.50 4.10
C HIS A 148 -21.61 -6.83 3.74
N ILE A 149 -21.33 -8.03 3.23
CA ILE A 149 -20.00 -8.41 2.76
C ILE A 149 -19.61 -7.58 1.52
N GLN A 150 -20.53 -7.39 0.59
CA GLN A 150 -20.32 -6.49 -0.57
C GLN A 150 -20.07 -5.04 -0.12
N GLN A 151 -20.76 -4.59 0.92
CA GLN A 151 -20.53 -3.27 1.48
C GLN A 151 -19.17 -3.17 2.13
N MET A 152 -18.73 -4.17 2.93
CA MET A 152 -17.39 -4.22 3.50
C MET A 152 -16.32 -4.09 2.39
N ALA A 153 -16.44 -4.85 1.32
CA ALA A 153 -15.52 -4.77 0.19
C ALA A 153 -15.46 -3.38 -0.44
N LYS A 154 -16.61 -2.72 -0.58
CA LYS A 154 -16.65 -1.34 -1.12
C LYS A 154 -15.94 -0.36 -0.19
N GLU A 155 -16.18 -0.45 1.11
CA GLU A 155 -15.57 0.45 2.09
C GLU A 155 -14.06 0.21 2.20
N THR A 156 -13.59 -1.04 2.15
CA THR A 156 -12.16 -1.35 2.19
C THR A 156 -11.42 -0.94 0.92
N MET A 157 -12.03 -1.09 -0.27
CA MET A 157 -11.49 -0.52 -1.51
C MET A 157 -11.34 0.99 -1.43
N TYR A 158 -12.35 1.68 -0.89
CA TYR A 158 -12.28 3.13 -0.65
C TYR A 158 -11.09 3.47 0.26
N MET A 159 -10.93 2.77 1.39
CA MET A 159 -9.83 3.00 2.33
C MET A 159 -8.46 2.80 1.66
N LEU A 160 -8.26 1.74 0.89
CA LEU A 160 -7.02 1.47 0.16
C LEU A 160 -6.69 2.63 -0.81
N VAL A 161 -7.63 3.00 -1.67
CA VAL A 161 -7.41 4.04 -2.69
C VAL A 161 -7.09 5.38 -2.02
N GLN A 162 -7.83 5.74 -0.96
CA GLN A 162 -7.60 7.00 -0.25
C GLN A 162 -6.28 7.00 0.54
N SER A 163 -5.84 5.87 1.10
CA SER A 163 -4.55 5.78 1.80
C SER A 163 -3.36 5.96 0.85
N VAL A 164 -3.39 5.34 -0.33
CA VAL A 164 -2.35 5.51 -1.36
C VAL A 164 -2.35 6.95 -1.89
N ASP A 165 -3.51 7.52 -2.17
CA ASP A 165 -3.64 8.91 -2.62
C ASP A 165 -3.14 9.91 -1.56
N ALA A 166 -3.44 9.66 -0.28
CA ALA A 166 -2.94 10.45 0.85
C ALA A 166 -1.40 10.45 0.92
N PHE A 167 -0.75 9.30 0.64
CA PHE A 167 0.70 9.20 0.60
C PHE A 167 1.31 10.03 -0.54
N VAL A 168 0.79 9.86 -1.75
CA VAL A 168 1.29 10.53 -2.95
C VAL A 168 1.16 12.05 -2.84
N ASN A 169 0.01 12.52 -2.32
CA ASN A 169 -0.30 13.94 -2.17
C ASN A 169 0.20 14.53 -0.83
N LYS A 170 0.70 13.69 0.08
CA LYS A 170 1.12 14.08 1.45
C LYS A 170 -0.04 14.73 2.21
N ASP A 171 -1.21 14.17 2.08
CA ASP A 171 -2.45 14.66 2.67
C ASP A 171 -2.72 13.96 4.01
N MET A 172 -2.33 14.64 5.10
CA MET A 172 -2.50 14.12 6.46
C MET A 172 -3.99 14.05 6.88
N ASP A 173 -4.81 14.98 6.40
CA ASP A 173 -6.22 15.00 6.79
C ASP A 173 -6.95 13.82 6.16
N LYS A 174 -6.68 13.54 4.89
CA LYS A 174 -7.17 12.35 4.20
C LYS A 174 -6.71 11.05 4.88
N ALA A 175 -5.46 10.96 5.32
CA ALA A 175 -4.98 9.78 6.05
C ALA A 175 -5.76 9.57 7.37
N LYS A 176 -6.06 10.64 8.10
CA LYS A 176 -6.90 10.57 9.31
C LYS A 176 -8.36 10.18 9.00
N GLU A 177 -8.91 10.65 7.89
CA GLU A 177 -10.25 10.25 7.44
C GLU A 177 -10.31 8.74 7.15
N VAL A 178 -9.27 8.16 6.52
CA VAL A 178 -9.20 6.70 6.30
C VAL A 178 -9.15 5.94 7.61
N ILE A 179 -8.32 6.37 8.57
CA ILE A 179 -8.24 5.74 9.91
C ILE A 179 -9.62 5.76 10.60
N ALA A 180 -10.32 6.91 10.55
CA ALA A 180 -11.66 7.01 11.13
C ALA A 180 -12.73 6.21 10.37
N HIS A 181 -12.49 5.90 9.08
CA HIS A 181 -13.40 5.13 8.25
C HIS A 181 -13.44 3.64 8.62
N ASP A 182 -12.40 3.14 9.27
CA ASP A 182 -12.28 1.76 9.74
C ASP A 182 -13.42 1.35 10.66
N ASP A 183 -13.91 2.25 11.51
CA ASP A 183 -15.10 2.04 12.36
C ASP A 183 -16.33 1.55 11.55
N ILE A 184 -16.46 1.94 10.29
CA ILE A 184 -17.58 1.53 9.41
C ILE A 184 -17.40 0.06 9.01
N VAL A 185 -16.18 -0.36 8.70
CA VAL A 185 -15.86 -1.74 8.33
C VAL A 185 -16.07 -2.66 9.54
N ASP A 186 -15.62 -2.24 10.71
CA ASP A 186 -15.81 -2.95 11.99
C ASP A 186 -17.28 -3.14 12.35
N GLU A 187 -18.10 -2.09 12.18
CA GLU A 187 -19.54 -2.19 12.39
C GLU A 187 -20.20 -3.19 11.43
N LEU A 188 -19.80 -3.19 10.16
CA LEU A 188 -20.30 -4.11 9.14
C LEU A 188 -19.90 -5.54 9.48
N PHE A 189 -18.64 -5.78 9.86
CA PHE A 189 -18.17 -7.09 10.34
C PHE A 189 -18.98 -7.57 11.54
N GLY A 190 -19.23 -6.69 12.53
CA GLY A 190 -20.07 -6.99 13.68
C GLY A 190 -21.49 -7.41 13.30
N LYS A 191 -22.10 -6.78 12.28
CA LYS A 191 -23.42 -7.14 11.73
C LYS A 191 -23.39 -8.53 11.09
N VAL A 192 -22.43 -8.78 10.18
CA VAL A 192 -22.26 -10.08 9.51
C VAL A 192 -22.09 -11.19 10.55
N LYS A 193 -21.17 -11.02 11.51
CA LYS A 193 -20.92 -11.97 12.57
C LYS A 193 -22.18 -12.31 13.36
N LYS A 194 -22.97 -11.30 13.76
CA LYS A 194 -24.21 -11.49 14.51
C LYS A 194 -25.25 -12.24 13.72
N GLU A 195 -25.42 -11.91 12.43
CA GLU A 195 -26.35 -12.61 11.54
C GLU A 195 -26.00 -14.09 11.39
N LEU A 196 -24.73 -14.41 11.11
CA LEU A 196 -24.26 -15.77 10.93
C LEU A 196 -24.39 -16.60 12.22
N ILE A 197 -24.07 -16.04 13.39
CA ILE A 197 -24.26 -16.71 14.69
C ILE A 197 -25.76 -17.04 14.92
N ASN A 198 -26.67 -16.12 14.61
CA ASN A 198 -28.11 -16.38 14.75
C ASN A 198 -28.57 -17.50 13.83
N MET A 199 -28.10 -17.54 12.58
CA MET A 199 -28.41 -18.58 11.60
C MET A 199 -27.93 -19.96 12.07
N ILE A 200 -26.71 -20.05 12.62
CA ILE A 200 -26.18 -21.30 13.21
C ILE A 200 -27.05 -21.75 14.42
N HIS A 201 -27.50 -20.77 15.21
CA HIS A 201 -28.35 -21.07 16.37
C HIS A 201 -29.75 -21.61 15.98
N GLU A 202 -30.29 -21.09 14.85
CA GLU A 202 -31.58 -21.56 14.32
C GLU A 202 -31.46 -22.89 13.57
N ASN A 203 -30.36 -23.12 12.84
CA ASN A 203 -30.09 -24.36 12.13
C ASN A 203 -28.58 -24.69 12.14
N ALA A 204 -28.19 -25.69 12.91
CA ALA A 204 -26.81 -26.11 13.02
C ALA A 204 -26.22 -26.65 11.68
N GLU A 205 -27.03 -27.10 10.73
CA GLU A 205 -26.57 -27.63 9.43
C GLU A 205 -25.92 -26.56 8.55
N VAL A 206 -26.22 -25.27 8.78
CA VAL A 206 -25.59 -24.17 8.04
C VAL A 206 -24.24 -23.76 8.60
N GLY A 207 -23.75 -24.41 9.65
CA GLY A 207 -22.60 -24.02 10.43
C GLY A 207 -21.31 -23.92 9.60
N GLU A 208 -21.08 -24.85 8.70
CA GLU A 208 -19.90 -24.88 7.81
C GLU A 208 -19.88 -23.64 6.91
N GLN A 209 -20.94 -23.45 6.10
CA GLN A 209 -21.03 -22.29 5.21
C GLN A 209 -21.03 -20.96 5.97
N ALA A 210 -21.66 -20.90 7.14
CA ALA A 210 -21.66 -19.70 7.98
C ALA A 210 -20.24 -19.38 8.49
N SER A 211 -19.44 -20.41 8.79
CA SER A 211 -18.04 -20.25 9.19
C SER A 211 -17.19 -19.68 8.05
N ASP A 212 -17.34 -20.21 6.83
CA ASP A 212 -16.61 -19.74 5.65
C ASP A 212 -16.97 -18.29 5.28
N LEU A 213 -18.27 -17.95 5.34
CA LEU A 213 -18.72 -16.56 5.14
C LEU A 213 -18.21 -15.62 6.24
N LEU A 214 -18.07 -16.09 7.48
CA LEU A 214 -17.47 -15.31 8.57
C LEU A 214 -15.97 -15.08 8.33
N MET A 215 -15.26 -16.08 7.80
CA MET A 215 -13.85 -15.94 7.43
C MET A 215 -13.67 -14.95 6.28
N ALA A 216 -14.49 -15.03 5.23
CA ALA A 216 -14.48 -14.05 4.15
C ALA A 216 -14.72 -12.62 4.67
N ALA A 217 -15.69 -12.42 5.57
CA ALA A 217 -15.92 -11.14 6.22
C ALA A 217 -14.71 -10.69 7.08
N LYS A 218 -14.04 -11.62 7.78
CA LYS A 218 -12.84 -11.31 8.58
C LYS A 218 -11.66 -10.89 7.71
N TYR A 219 -11.51 -11.46 6.50
CA TYR A 219 -10.50 -11.01 5.57
C TYR A 219 -10.78 -9.59 5.05
N PHE A 220 -12.05 -9.21 4.80
CA PHE A 220 -12.36 -7.81 4.47
C PHE A 220 -12.06 -6.86 5.62
N GLU A 221 -12.34 -7.24 6.87
CA GLU A 221 -11.97 -6.41 8.02
C GLU A 221 -10.44 -6.25 8.10
N ARG A 222 -9.65 -7.31 7.89
CA ARG A 222 -8.18 -7.22 7.82
C ARG A 222 -7.67 -6.34 6.68
N ILE A 223 -8.36 -6.31 5.54
CA ILE A 223 -8.05 -5.37 4.47
C ILE A 223 -8.21 -3.92 4.97
N GLY A 224 -9.24 -3.62 5.75
CA GLY A 224 -9.43 -2.33 6.43
C GLY A 224 -8.27 -2.01 7.38
N ASP A 225 -7.92 -2.95 8.26
CA ASP A 225 -6.78 -2.84 9.19
C ASP A 225 -5.48 -2.45 8.45
N HIS A 226 -5.17 -3.15 7.34
CA HIS A 226 -3.97 -2.85 6.54
C HIS A 226 -4.05 -1.47 5.86
N ALA A 227 -5.21 -1.04 5.38
CA ALA A 227 -5.39 0.31 4.84
C ALA A 227 -5.23 1.40 5.92
N THR A 228 -5.64 1.10 7.16
CA THR A 228 -5.36 1.94 8.34
C THR A 228 -3.86 2.04 8.59
N ASN A 229 -3.13 0.92 8.63
CA ASN A 229 -1.67 0.92 8.77
C ASN A 229 -0.98 1.76 7.68
N ILE A 230 -1.40 1.63 6.42
CA ILE A 230 -0.88 2.46 5.32
C ILE A 230 -1.07 3.94 5.66
N SER A 231 -2.24 4.35 6.15
CA SER A 231 -2.54 5.73 6.51
C SER A 231 -1.71 6.24 7.69
N GLU A 232 -1.39 5.39 8.66
CA GLU A 232 -0.47 5.69 9.76
C GLU A 232 0.95 5.94 9.26
N TRP A 233 1.43 5.15 8.30
CA TRP A 233 2.71 5.39 7.62
C TRP A 233 2.71 6.68 6.81
N VAL A 234 1.57 7.10 6.26
CA VAL A 234 1.43 8.44 5.64
C VAL A 234 1.68 9.52 6.67
N ILE A 235 1.02 9.46 7.84
CA ILE A 235 1.19 10.44 8.93
C ILE A 235 2.66 10.46 9.39
N PHE A 236 3.29 9.30 9.62
CA PHE A 236 4.70 9.21 9.96
C PHE A 236 5.61 9.85 8.89
N SER A 237 5.36 9.63 7.61
CA SER A 237 6.16 10.20 6.53
C SER A 237 6.19 11.74 6.56
N ILE A 238 5.10 12.35 7.02
CA ILE A 238 4.90 13.80 7.08
C ILE A 238 5.48 14.36 8.41
N THR A 239 5.10 13.78 9.54
CA THR A 239 5.38 14.30 10.87
C THR A 239 6.70 13.79 11.46
N GLY A 240 7.03 12.53 11.17
CA GLY A 240 8.13 11.78 11.80
C GLY A 240 7.74 11.12 13.14
N GLU A 241 6.45 11.13 13.49
CA GLU A 241 5.89 10.47 14.68
C GLU A 241 4.84 9.46 14.20
N HIS A 242 4.92 8.22 14.70
CA HIS A 242 3.89 7.21 14.44
C HIS A 242 2.71 7.44 15.38
N PRO A 243 1.44 7.30 14.94
CA PRO A 243 0.28 7.49 15.80
C PRO A 243 0.28 6.61 17.05
N ASP A 244 0.80 5.39 16.96
CA ASP A 244 0.89 4.42 18.07
C ASP A 244 1.97 4.76 19.12
N ASP A 245 2.87 5.69 18.86
CA ASP A 245 3.95 6.08 19.79
C ASP A 245 3.46 7.01 20.92
N LYS A 246 2.15 7.20 21.06
CA LYS A 246 1.49 8.00 22.11
C LYS A 246 0.76 7.07 23.08
#